data_73434512d22592d6b84df5251121bd13
#
_entry.id   73434512d22592d6b84df5251121bd13
#
_cell.length_a   1.000
_cell.length_b   1.000
_cell.length_c   1.000
_cell.angle_alpha   90.00
_cell.angle_beta   90.00
_cell.angle_gamma   90.00
#
_symmetry.space_group_name_H-M   'P 1'
#
loop_
_entity.id
_entity.type
_entity.pdbx_description
1 polymer ?
#
loop_
_entity_poly.entity_id
_entity_poly.type
_entity_poly.pdbx_seq_one_letter_code
_entity_poly.pdbx_strand_id
1 'polypeptide(L)'
;MLFRPPSTTMEDGSRFGHHYCRRTSPELITHRGIPKKFNLDHISLEVVLDLVKNSNIDLKSTHERLCFPVIKRLYTKMKIGIKFSAIKVDGDLIIDGHHRYLASLLAEVCLEKHPSNRTSATKVSEWDIVEFDEDDWDTEAKILFLNEKDAIYNGITLEKLHELLK
;
A
#
# COMPACT_ATOMS: atom_id res chain seq x y z
N MET A 1 53.39 -34.97 20.07
CA MET A 1 53.04 -34.10 18.94
C MET A 1 51.53 -34.21 18.74
N LEU A 2 50.82 -33.17 19.19
CA LEU A 2 49.35 -33.12 19.13
C LEU A 2 48.98 -32.10 18.05
N PHE A 3 48.40 -32.56 16.94
CA PHE A 3 47.85 -31.69 15.88
C PHE A 3 46.47 -31.14 16.30
N ARG A 4 46.36 -29.84 16.32
CA ARG A 4 45.13 -29.11 16.52
C ARG A 4 44.61 -28.66 15.15
N PRO A 5 43.34 -28.95 14.78
CA PRO A 5 42.77 -28.42 13.54
C PRO A 5 42.35 -26.94 13.70
N PRO A 6 42.35 -26.13 12.63
CA PRO A 6 41.95 -24.73 12.71
C PRO A 6 40.42 -24.59 12.78
N SER A 7 39.98 -23.71 13.66
CA SER A 7 38.60 -23.28 13.81
C SER A 7 38.20 -22.37 12.66
N THR A 8 37.27 -22.81 11.84
CA THR A 8 36.64 -21.98 10.81
C THR A 8 35.43 -21.26 11.43
N THR A 9 35.56 -19.99 11.70
CA THR A 9 34.45 -19.09 12.04
C THR A 9 33.73 -18.73 10.76
N MET A 10 32.51 -19.26 10.58
CA MET A 10 31.56 -18.74 9.62
C MET A 10 30.84 -17.55 10.24
N GLU A 11 31.17 -16.35 9.80
CA GLU A 11 30.33 -15.17 10.02
C GLU A 11 29.23 -15.15 8.96
N ASP A 12 28.05 -15.64 9.34
CA ASP A 12 26.83 -15.45 8.56
C ASP A 12 26.18 -14.12 8.97
N GLY A 13 26.53 -13.07 8.24
CA GLY A 13 26.06 -11.70 8.44
C GLY A 13 24.79 -11.38 7.64
N SER A 14 23.76 -12.19 7.74
CA SER A 14 22.45 -11.86 7.16
C SER A 14 21.66 -10.95 8.10
N ARG A 15 21.97 -9.65 8.09
CA ARG A 15 21.14 -8.61 8.71
C ARG A 15 20.00 -8.24 7.78
N PHE A 16 18.94 -9.03 7.73
CA PHE A 16 17.66 -8.57 7.25
C PHE A 16 17.07 -7.62 8.29
N GLY A 17 17.18 -6.33 8.02
CA GLY A 17 16.52 -5.30 8.79
C GLY A 17 15.00 -5.44 8.69
N HIS A 18 14.40 -6.07 9.67
CA HIS A 18 12.97 -6.02 9.90
C HIS A 18 12.61 -4.61 10.33
N HIS A 19 12.23 -3.76 9.39
CA HIS A 19 11.53 -2.54 9.73
C HIS A 19 10.13 -2.92 10.24
N TYR A 20 10.08 -3.22 11.54
CA TYR A 20 8.84 -3.28 12.30
C TYR A 20 8.14 -1.93 12.17
N CYS A 21 6.96 -1.93 11.59
CA CYS A 21 5.99 -0.87 11.76
C CYS A 21 5.69 -0.81 13.27
N ARG A 22 6.39 0.05 14.02
CA ARG A 22 6.14 0.26 15.44
C ARG A 22 4.69 0.73 15.57
N ARG A 23 3.86 -0.08 16.24
CA ARG A 23 2.64 0.42 16.88
C ARG A 23 3.07 1.44 17.93
N THR A 24 3.33 2.64 17.53
CA THR A 24 3.32 3.79 18.41
C THR A 24 1.85 4.18 18.56
N SER A 25 1.40 4.28 19.83
CA SER A 25 0.18 5.00 20.21
C SER A 25 0.05 6.28 19.39
N PRO A 26 -1.17 6.85 19.21
CA PRO A 26 -1.41 7.95 18.28
C PRO A 26 -0.74 9.24 18.74
N GLU A 27 0.58 9.26 18.76
CA GLU A 27 1.37 10.47 18.81
C GLU A 27 1.70 10.87 17.38
N LEU A 28 1.14 11.99 17.01
CA LEU A 28 1.26 12.72 15.77
C LEU A 28 2.62 12.51 15.08
N ILE A 29 2.65 11.67 14.04
CA ILE A 29 3.68 11.80 13.02
C ILE A 29 3.25 13.01 12.17
N THR A 30 3.83 14.17 12.49
CA THR A 30 3.69 15.35 11.65
C THR A 30 4.51 15.15 10.39
N HIS A 31 3.92 14.53 9.37
CA HIS A 31 4.41 14.69 8.00
C HIS A 31 4.23 16.17 7.64
N ARG A 32 5.34 16.89 7.56
CA ARG A 32 5.34 18.27 7.07
C ARG A 32 4.81 18.27 5.65
N GLY A 33 3.59 18.80 5.45
CA GLY A 33 3.08 19.14 4.14
C GLY A 33 1.67 18.71 3.78
N ILE A 34 0.97 17.87 4.55
CA ILE A 34 -0.42 17.54 4.25
C ILE A 34 -1.33 18.57 4.93
N PRO A 35 -2.15 19.33 4.18
CA PRO A 35 -3.06 20.32 4.77
C PRO A 35 -4.07 19.62 5.69
N LYS A 36 -4.17 20.06 6.95
CA LYS A 36 -4.99 19.51 8.05
C LYS A 36 -6.51 19.63 7.87
N LYS A 37 -7.04 19.77 6.66
CA LYS A 37 -8.49 19.87 6.38
C LYS A 37 -8.86 19.03 5.19
N PHE A 38 -8.81 17.70 5.33
CA PHE A 38 -9.56 16.85 4.41
C PHE A 38 -10.91 16.51 5.05
N ASN A 39 -11.99 16.98 4.42
CA ASN A 39 -13.34 16.51 4.69
C ASN A 39 -13.33 14.98 4.46
N LEU A 40 -13.79 14.21 5.43
CA LEU A 40 -13.74 12.74 5.46
C LEU A 40 -14.43 12.05 4.26
N ASP A 41 -15.19 12.78 3.45
CA ASP A 41 -16.16 12.16 2.55
C ASP A 41 -15.75 12.07 1.08
N HIS A 42 -14.80 12.87 0.59
CA HIS A 42 -14.47 12.83 -0.84
C HIS A 42 -13.01 13.14 -1.13
N ILE A 43 -12.22 12.07 -1.37
CA ILE A 43 -10.94 12.28 -2.04
C ILE A 43 -11.21 12.65 -3.51
N SER A 44 -10.54 13.69 -4.00
CA SER A 44 -10.55 14.08 -5.41
C SER A 44 -9.26 13.61 -6.11
N LEU A 45 -9.28 13.61 -7.43
CA LEU A 45 -8.09 13.28 -8.22
C LEU A 45 -6.94 14.25 -7.92
N GLU A 46 -7.24 15.54 -7.72
CA GLU A 46 -6.22 16.54 -7.37
C GLU A 46 -5.46 16.17 -6.09
N VAL A 47 -6.14 15.60 -5.10
CA VAL A 47 -5.50 15.15 -3.85
C VAL A 47 -4.51 14.02 -4.10
N VAL A 48 -4.84 13.08 -5.00
CA VAL A 48 -3.93 12.00 -5.40
C VAL A 48 -2.74 12.56 -6.16
N LEU A 49 -2.98 13.49 -7.10
CA LEU A 49 -1.93 14.15 -7.86
C LEU A 49 -1.00 14.99 -6.98
N ASP A 50 -1.55 15.67 -5.96
CA ASP A 50 -0.75 16.42 -5.00
C ASP A 50 0.11 15.49 -4.14
N LEU A 51 -0.46 14.37 -3.69
CA LEU A 51 0.29 13.34 -2.96
C LEU A 51 1.50 12.85 -3.77
N VAL A 52 1.30 12.43 -5.01
CA VAL A 52 2.37 11.84 -5.83
C VAL A 52 3.42 12.84 -6.28
N LYS A 53 3.08 14.13 -6.41
CA LYS A 53 4.00 15.19 -6.82
C LYS A 53 4.77 15.81 -5.66
N ASN A 54 4.12 15.98 -4.51
CA ASN A 54 4.63 16.81 -3.43
C ASN A 54 5.03 16.04 -2.18
N SER A 55 4.74 14.72 -2.12
CA SER A 55 5.12 13.88 -0.98
C SER A 55 6.35 13.04 -1.30
N ASN A 56 7.17 12.82 -0.29
CA ASN A 56 8.28 11.87 -0.40
C ASN A 56 7.73 10.45 -0.25
N ILE A 57 7.38 9.81 -1.37
CA ILE A 57 6.86 8.45 -1.41
C ILE A 57 8.03 7.46 -1.45
N ASP A 58 8.11 6.58 -0.44
CA ASP A 58 9.23 5.65 -0.28
C ASP A 58 9.36 4.60 -1.38
N LEU A 59 8.22 4.17 -1.96
CA LEU A 59 8.19 3.12 -2.97
C LEU A 59 7.88 3.70 -4.34
N LYS A 60 8.52 3.15 -5.38
CA LYS A 60 8.31 3.50 -6.78
C LYS A 60 7.26 2.60 -7.42
N SER A 61 6.58 3.13 -8.41
CA SER A 61 5.61 2.38 -9.22
C SER A 61 6.30 1.48 -10.24
N THR A 62 5.64 0.39 -10.60
CA THR A 62 5.95 -0.43 -11.79
C THR A 62 4.80 -0.40 -12.80
N HIS A 63 3.80 0.45 -12.55
CA HIS A 63 2.68 0.71 -13.45
C HIS A 63 2.72 2.16 -13.94
N GLU A 64 2.49 2.34 -15.23
CA GLU A 64 2.41 3.66 -15.88
C GLU A 64 1.00 4.28 -15.76
N ARG A 65 -0.02 3.46 -15.45
CA ARG A 65 -1.42 3.90 -15.32
C ARG A 65 -2.08 3.25 -14.11
N LEU A 66 -2.90 4.02 -13.41
CA LEU A 66 -3.70 3.59 -12.27
C LEU A 66 -5.13 4.14 -12.37
N CYS A 67 -6.10 3.43 -11.78
CA CYS A 67 -7.50 3.81 -11.79
C CYS A 67 -7.86 4.59 -10.52
N PHE A 68 -8.26 5.84 -10.67
CA PHE A 68 -8.67 6.68 -9.54
C PHE A 68 -9.90 6.15 -8.80
N PRO A 69 -11.00 5.70 -9.46
CA PRO A 69 -12.13 5.09 -8.76
C PRO A 69 -11.75 3.90 -7.86
N VAL A 70 -10.78 3.08 -8.28
CA VAL A 70 -10.27 1.96 -7.46
C VAL A 70 -9.56 2.49 -6.20
N ILE A 71 -8.71 3.50 -6.36
CA ILE A 71 -8.03 4.15 -5.21
C ILE A 71 -9.05 4.72 -4.23
N LYS A 72 -10.07 5.41 -4.74
CA LYS A 72 -11.15 6.01 -3.95
C LYS A 72 -11.91 4.96 -3.13
N ARG A 73 -12.30 3.83 -3.74
CA ARG A 73 -13.00 2.74 -3.03
C ARG A 73 -12.13 2.14 -1.92
N LEU A 74 -10.85 1.91 -2.19
CA LEU A 74 -9.91 1.37 -1.21
C LEU A 74 -9.69 2.36 -0.06
N TYR A 75 -9.50 3.63 -0.37
CA TYR A 75 -9.38 4.70 0.61
C TYR A 75 -10.58 4.73 1.56
N THR A 76 -11.80 4.77 1.01
CA THR A 76 -13.04 4.80 1.80
C THR A 76 -13.12 3.59 2.74
N LYS A 77 -12.83 2.40 2.24
CA LYS A 77 -12.80 1.17 3.06
C LYS A 77 -11.73 1.23 4.17
N MET A 78 -10.54 1.73 3.88
CA MET A 78 -9.47 1.89 4.88
C MET A 78 -9.86 2.88 5.97
N LYS A 79 -10.50 3.99 5.61
CA LYS A 79 -10.97 5.02 6.57
C LYS A 79 -12.02 4.48 7.54
N ILE A 80 -12.84 3.53 7.15
CA ILE A 80 -13.81 2.85 8.03
C ILE A 80 -13.24 1.61 8.74
N GLY A 81 -11.92 1.37 8.63
CA GLY A 81 -11.22 0.32 9.37
C GLY A 81 -11.15 -1.04 8.68
N ILE A 82 -11.54 -1.15 7.41
CA ILE A 82 -11.38 -2.38 6.63
C ILE A 82 -9.90 -2.62 6.34
N LYS A 83 -9.42 -3.81 6.69
CA LYS A 83 -8.04 -4.25 6.48
C LYS A 83 -7.87 -4.89 5.11
N PHE A 84 -6.68 -4.76 4.56
CA PHE A 84 -6.30 -5.34 3.27
C PHE A 84 -5.04 -6.20 3.40
N SER A 85 -4.89 -7.14 2.48
CA SER A 85 -3.68 -7.95 2.38
C SER A 85 -2.45 -7.08 2.09
N ALA A 86 -1.28 -7.58 2.47
CA ALA A 86 0.01 -6.95 2.18
C ALA A 86 0.19 -6.63 0.70
N ILE A 87 0.96 -5.59 0.42
CA ILE A 87 1.47 -5.31 -0.92
C ILE A 87 2.74 -6.13 -1.17
N LYS A 88 3.06 -6.40 -2.44
CA LYS A 88 4.30 -7.09 -2.82
C LYS A 88 5.35 -6.10 -3.27
N VAL A 89 6.56 -6.22 -2.75
CA VAL A 89 7.67 -5.28 -3.04
C VAL A 89 8.96 -6.01 -3.38
N ASP A 90 9.77 -5.42 -4.26
CA ASP A 90 11.16 -5.81 -4.52
C ASP A 90 12.06 -4.59 -4.29
N GLY A 91 12.72 -4.54 -3.12
CA GLY A 91 13.45 -3.36 -2.69
C GLY A 91 12.51 -2.15 -2.51
N ASP A 92 12.74 -1.11 -3.30
CA ASP A 92 11.94 0.11 -3.35
C ASP A 92 10.81 0.09 -4.41
N LEU A 93 10.59 -1.06 -5.09
CA LEU A 93 9.59 -1.19 -6.15
C LEU A 93 8.33 -1.89 -5.65
N ILE A 94 7.17 -1.37 -6.02
CA ILE A 94 5.89 -2.05 -5.84
C ILE A 94 5.71 -3.04 -7.00
N ILE A 95 5.56 -4.34 -6.69
CA ILE A 95 5.30 -5.38 -7.68
C ILE A 95 3.80 -5.66 -7.81
N ASP A 96 3.06 -5.56 -6.68
CA ASP A 96 1.60 -5.72 -6.66
C ASP A 96 1.00 -4.86 -5.55
N GLY A 97 -0.16 -4.27 -5.83
CA GLY A 97 -0.93 -3.50 -4.86
C GLY A 97 -0.74 -1.98 -4.92
N HIS A 98 -0.39 -1.41 -6.07
CA HIS A 98 -0.20 0.03 -6.28
C HIS A 98 -1.38 0.87 -5.81
N HIS A 99 -2.62 0.50 -6.19
CA HIS A 99 -3.84 1.19 -5.75
C HIS A 99 -4.00 1.13 -4.22
N ARG A 100 -3.72 -0.05 -3.60
CA ARG A 100 -3.78 -0.21 -2.14
C ARG A 100 -2.73 0.65 -1.45
N TYR A 101 -1.53 0.74 -2.02
CA TYR A 101 -0.46 1.55 -1.48
C TYR A 101 -0.82 3.04 -1.45
N LEU A 102 -1.28 3.62 -2.58
CA LEU A 102 -1.70 5.02 -2.62
C LEU A 102 -2.89 5.28 -1.70
N ALA A 103 -3.89 4.39 -1.71
CA ALA A 103 -5.04 4.50 -0.80
C ALA A 103 -4.61 4.48 0.67
N SER A 104 -3.61 3.67 1.03
CA SER A 104 -3.10 3.58 2.40
C SER A 104 -2.35 4.84 2.85
N LEU A 105 -1.58 5.46 1.95
CA LEU A 105 -0.93 6.74 2.23
C LEU A 105 -1.96 7.84 2.49
N LEU A 106 -3.00 7.92 1.64
CA LEU A 106 -4.09 8.87 1.79
C LEU A 106 -4.93 8.63 3.05
N ALA A 107 -5.16 7.38 3.40
CA ALA A 107 -5.92 7.00 4.59
C ALA A 107 -5.10 7.05 5.89
N GLU A 108 -3.78 7.27 5.79
CA GLU A 108 -2.82 7.21 6.91
C GLU A 108 -2.84 5.83 7.60
N VAL A 109 -2.99 4.76 6.81
CA VAL A 109 -3.03 3.37 7.28
C VAL A 109 -1.75 2.67 6.87
N CYS A 110 -1.13 1.95 7.80
CA CYS A 110 0.04 1.13 7.49
C CYS A 110 -0.37 -0.18 6.82
N LEU A 111 0.19 -0.46 5.64
CA LEU A 111 0.08 -1.75 4.96
C LEU A 111 1.33 -2.60 5.19
N GLU A 112 1.12 -3.89 5.38
CA GLU A 112 2.21 -4.86 5.38
C GLU A 112 2.84 -4.96 4.00
N LYS A 113 4.16 -5.20 3.97
CA LYS A 113 4.94 -5.38 2.75
C LYS A 113 5.51 -6.80 2.75
N HIS A 114 5.22 -7.56 1.70
CA HIS A 114 5.80 -8.89 1.50
C HIS A 114 6.85 -8.84 0.39
N PRO A 115 8.02 -9.46 0.59
CA PRO A 115 9.03 -9.58 -0.45
C PRO A 115 8.48 -10.31 -1.67
N SER A 116 8.85 -9.84 -2.84
CA SER A 116 8.54 -10.44 -4.13
C SER A 116 9.71 -10.20 -5.07
N ASN A 117 9.71 -10.83 -6.23
CA ASN A 117 10.75 -10.65 -7.22
C ASN A 117 10.19 -9.93 -8.45
N ARG A 118 10.92 -8.94 -8.95
CA ARG A 118 10.68 -8.38 -10.27
C ARG A 118 11.10 -9.36 -11.36
N THR A 119 10.52 -9.22 -12.52
CA THR A 119 10.94 -9.92 -13.73
C THR A 119 11.82 -9.02 -14.61
N SER A 120 12.46 -9.58 -15.63
CA SER A 120 13.21 -8.78 -16.62
C SER A 120 12.34 -7.80 -17.42
N ALA A 121 11.03 -8.03 -17.44
CA ALA A 121 10.06 -7.15 -18.10
C ALA A 121 9.53 -6.04 -17.18
N THR A 122 9.85 -6.05 -15.87
CA THR A 122 9.39 -5.03 -14.93
C THR A 122 10.05 -3.69 -15.25
N LYS A 123 9.24 -2.69 -15.57
CA LYS A 123 9.68 -1.31 -15.77
C LYS A 123 9.42 -0.52 -14.50
N VAL A 124 10.26 0.46 -14.24
CA VAL A 124 10.08 1.42 -13.14
C VAL A 124 9.42 2.66 -13.70
N SER A 125 8.37 3.13 -13.05
CA SER A 125 7.69 4.38 -13.38
C SER A 125 7.78 5.30 -12.17
N GLU A 126 8.36 6.47 -12.35
CA GLU A 126 8.35 7.51 -11.33
C GLU A 126 6.92 8.05 -11.17
N TRP A 127 6.55 8.47 -9.98
CA TRP A 127 5.17 8.86 -9.69
C TRP A 127 4.68 10.08 -10.47
N ASP A 128 5.57 10.96 -10.90
CA ASP A 128 5.28 12.16 -11.68
C ASP A 128 4.83 11.88 -13.13
N ILE A 129 5.15 10.66 -13.64
CA ILE A 129 4.72 10.23 -14.98
C ILE A 129 3.58 9.20 -14.96
N VAL A 130 3.12 8.78 -13.77
CA VAL A 130 1.98 7.86 -13.65
C VAL A 130 0.69 8.59 -13.99
N GLU A 131 -0.06 8.05 -14.95
CA GLU A 131 -1.39 8.54 -15.34
C GLU A 131 -2.48 7.94 -14.46
N PHE A 132 -3.52 8.73 -14.17
CA PHE A 132 -4.68 8.28 -13.40
C PHE A 132 -5.94 8.33 -14.25
N ASP A 133 -6.50 7.16 -14.54
CA ASP A 133 -7.76 7.05 -15.25
C ASP A 133 -8.94 7.42 -14.33
N GLU A 134 -9.83 8.26 -14.82
CA GLU A 134 -11.08 8.63 -14.13
C GLU A 134 -12.21 7.64 -14.41
N ASP A 135 -12.11 6.88 -15.49
CA ASP A 135 -13.05 5.80 -15.79
C ASP A 135 -12.78 4.58 -14.92
N ASP A 136 -13.83 3.97 -14.41
CA ASP A 136 -13.71 2.80 -13.53
C ASP A 136 -13.32 1.55 -14.32
N TRP A 137 -12.24 0.90 -13.90
CA TRP A 137 -11.79 -0.35 -14.51
C TRP A 137 -12.60 -1.57 -14.05
N ASP A 138 -13.37 -1.43 -12.97
CA ASP A 138 -14.15 -2.51 -12.40
C ASP A 138 -15.63 -2.35 -12.77
N THR A 139 -16.25 -3.43 -13.24
CA THR A 139 -17.70 -3.52 -13.40
C THR A 139 -18.40 -3.63 -12.03
N GLU A 140 -19.69 -3.34 -11.96
CA GLU A 140 -20.49 -3.51 -10.74
C GLU A 140 -20.39 -4.93 -10.16
N ALA A 141 -20.43 -5.95 -11.02
CA ALA A 141 -20.27 -7.35 -10.61
C ALA A 141 -18.88 -7.61 -9.98
N LYS A 142 -17.83 -7.00 -10.54
CA LYS A 142 -16.47 -7.09 -10.00
C LYS A 142 -16.38 -6.38 -8.65
N ILE A 143 -16.97 -5.20 -8.52
CA ILE A 143 -17.02 -4.44 -7.27
C ILE A 143 -17.71 -5.25 -6.16
N LEU A 144 -18.88 -5.86 -6.47
CA LEU A 144 -19.59 -6.71 -5.53
C LEU A 144 -18.74 -7.89 -5.07
N PHE A 145 -18.11 -8.60 -6.01
CA PHE A 145 -17.21 -9.71 -5.72
C PHE A 145 -16.02 -9.30 -4.84
N LEU A 146 -15.43 -8.11 -5.08
CA LEU A 146 -14.36 -7.58 -4.24
C LEU A 146 -14.86 -7.21 -2.84
N ASN A 147 -16.08 -6.66 -2.73
CA ASN A 147 -16.69 -6.37 -1.42
C ASN A 147 -16.92 -7.65 -0.61
N GLU A 148 -17.38 -8.74 -1.24
CA GLU A 148 -17.53 -10.04 -0.58
C GLU A 148 -16.17 -10.56 -0.04
N LYS A 149 -15.12 -10.48 -0.87
CA LYS A 149 -13.77 -10.87 -0.45
C LYS A 149 -13.26 -10.03 0.72
N ASP A 150 -13.46 -8.73 0.66
CA ASP A 150 -13.03 -7.82 1.73
C ASP A 150 -13.81 -8.09 3.02
N ALA A 151 -15.12 -8.37 2.94
CA ALA A 151 -15.94 -8.74 4.08
C ALA A 151 -15.44 -10.04 4.73
N ILE A 152 -15.20 -11.09 3.93
CA ILE A 152 -14.64 -12.37 4.41
C ILE A 152 -13.27 -12.16 5.07
N TYR A 153 -12.37 -11.41 4.43
CA TYR A 153 -11.03 -11.13 4.95
C TYR A 153 -11.06 -10.42 6.31
N ASN A 154 -12.08 -9.60 6.52
CA ASN A 154 -12.26 -8.85 7.78
C ASN A 154 -13.19 -9.55 8.79
N GLY A 155 -13.70 -10.75 8.49
CA GLY A 155 -14.58 -11.51 9.39
C GLY A 155 -15.93 -10.82 9.64
N ILE A 156 -16.44 -10.07 8.67
CA ILE A 156 -17.76 -9.41 8.72
C ILE A 156 -18.65 -9.91 7.58
N THR A 157 -19.96 -9.64 7.65
CA THR A 157 -20.87 -9.94 6.56
C THR A 157 -20.83 -8.84 5.48
N LEU A 158 -21.27 -9.18 4.27
CA LEU A 158 -21.37 -8.21 3.17
C LEU A 158 -22.35 -7.09 3.51
N GLU A 159 -23.47 -7.42 4.19
CA GLU A 159 -24.46 -6.45 4.66
C GLU A 159 -23.83 -5.45 5.63
N LYS A 160 -22.98 -5.96 6.55
CA LYS A 160 -22.27 -5.11 7.50
C LYS A 160 -21.28 -4.18 6.80
N LEU A 161 -20.56 -4.69 5.80
CA LEU A 161 -19.69 -3.84 4.99
C LEU A 161 -20.48 -2.74 4.27
N HIS A 162 -21.64 -3.09 3.67
CA HIS A 162 -22.50 -2.11 3.01
C HIS A 162 -23.09 -1.07 3.95
N GLU A 163 -23.40 -1.43 5.21
CA GLU A 163 -23.80 -0.48 6.23
C GLU A 163 -22.68 0.53 6.57
N LEU A 164 -21.43 0.05 6.66
CA LEU A 164 -20.28 0.89 6.98
C LEU A 164 -19.90 1.85 5.85
N LEU A 165 -20.29 1.52 4.60
CA LEU A 165 -19.99 2.32 3.40
C LEU A 165 -21.08 3.38 3.10
N LYS A 166 -22.19 3.41 3.83
CA LYS A 166 -23.27 4.41 3.72
C LYS A 166 -22.98 5.66 4.55
#